data_79ac24d26b8ffe5a377473462b50ec6a
#
_entry.id   79ac24d26b8ffe5a377473462b50ec6a
#
_cell.length_a   1.000
_cell.length_b   1.000
_cell.length_c   1.000
_cell.angle_alpha   90.00
_cell.angle_beta   90.00
_cell.angle_gamma   90.00
#
_symmetry.space_group_name_H-M   'P 1'
#
loop_
_entity.id
_entity.type
_entity.pdbx_description
1 polymer ?
#
loop_
_entity_poly.entity_id
_entity_poly.type
_entity_poly.pdbx_seq_one_letter_code
_entity_poly.pdbx_strand_id
1 'polypeptide(L)'
;MFGALVIVLVTGVAVPSQAAGLRGRMLDSINRTRAHHDLHRIRLNLRLTHDARRHSNRMANRGVLFHTVDLAALVRRFDATSWGENVAKAGTIRRVKRLWMGSPAHRANLLRSSYRRAGVGVVRVRGWLWVTVMFYG
;
A
#
# COMPACT_ATOMS: atom_id res chain seq x y z
N MET A 1 -6.81 -49.23 -34.17
CA MET A 1 -6.45 -47.81 -34.27
C MET A 1 -6.67 -47.19 -32.89
N PHE A 2 -5.58 -46.92 -32.13
CA PHE A 2 -5.68 -46.25 -30.82
C PHE A 2 -5.32 -44.79 -31.02
N GLY A 3 -6.31 -43.91 -30.88
CA GLY A 3 -6.09 -42.47 -30.90
C GLY A 3 -5.50 -41.98 -29.58
N ALA A 4 -4.29 -41.42 -29.64
CA ALA A 4 -3.67 -40.78 -28.48
C ALA A 4 -4.33 -39.44 -28.19
N LEU A 5 -4.94 -39.29 -27.04
CA LEU A 5 -5.48 -38.02 -26.53
C LEU A 5 -4.32 -37.17 -26.03
N VAL A 6 -3.95 -36.11 -26.74
CA VAL A 6 -2.96 -35.13 -26.29
C VAL A 6 -3.67 -34.12 -25.38
N ILE A 7 -3.45 -34.23 -24.06
CA ILE A 7 -3.91 -33.23 -23.09
C ILE A 7 -2.89 -32.08 -23.09
N VAL A 8 -3.23 -30.94 -23.69
CA VAL A 8 -2.43 -29.72 -23.58
C VAL A 8 -2.75 -29.07 -22.23
N LEU A 9 -1.84 -29.19 -21.28
CA LEU A 9 -1.88 -28.44 -20.02
C LEU A 9 -1.53 -26.96 -20.32
N VAL A 10 -2.57 -26.13 -20.40
CA VAL A 10 -2.38 -24.68 -20.42
C VAL A 10 -2.03 -24.24 -19.00
N THR A 11 -0.74 -24.04 -18.70
CA THR A 11 -0.30 -23.41 -17.47
C THR A 11 -0.65 -21.93 -17.53
N GLY A 12 -1.83 -21.57 -17.00
CA GLY A 12 -2.25 -20.19 -16.85
C GLY A 12 -1.31 -19.45 -15.91
N VAL A 13 -0.44 -18.59 -16.46
CA VAL A 13 0.32 -17.62 -15.66
C VAL A 13 -0.69 -16.64 -15.07
N ALA A 14 -0.89 -16.68 -13.75
CA ALA A 14 -1.78 -15.76 -13.07
C ALA A 14 -1.27 -14.32 -13.23
N VAL A 15 -1.97 -13.50 -14.02
CA VAL A 15 -1.68 -12.08 -14.15
C VAL A 15 -2.04 -11.39 -12.82
N PRO A 16 -1.11 -10.72 -12.15
CA PRO A 16 -1.41 -10.01 -10.91
C PRO A 16 -2.51 -8.98 -11.15
N SER A 17 -3.49 -8.91 -10.25
CA SER A 17 -4.57 -7.93 -10.37
C SER A 17 -4.00 -6.50 -10.41
N GLN A 18 -4.67 -5.59 -11.11
CA GLN A 18 -4.26 -4.18 -11.20
C GLN A 18 -4.04 -3.56 -9.81
N ALA A 19 -4.85 -3.93 -8.82
CA ALA A 19 -4.70 -3.49 -7.43
C ALA A 19 -3.41 -4.00 -6.79
N ALA A 20 -3.00 -5.25 -7.06
CA ALA A 20 -1.73 -5.79 -6.58
C ALA A 20 -0.53 -5.08 -7.22
N GLY A 21 -0.61 -4.74 -8.51
CA GLY A 21 0.40 -3.97 -9.22
C GLY A 21 0.56 -2.54 -8.69
N LEU A 22 -0.55 -1.84 -8.41
CA LEU A 22 -0.51 -0.48 -7.83
C LEU A 22 0.06 -0.48 -6.40
N ARG A 23 -0.34 -1.45 -5.59
CA ARG A 23 0.18 -1.66 -4.24
C ARG A 23 1.70 -1.89 -4.25
N GLY A 24 2.18 -2.79 -5.10
CA GLY A 24 3.61 -3.08 -5.26
C GLY A 24 4.40 -1.84 -5.63
N ARG A 25 3.97 -1.10 -6.65
CA ARG A 25 4.61 0.16 -7.06
C ARG A 25 4.63 1.22 -5.95
N MET A 26 3.57 1.30 -5.13
CA MET A 26 3.54 2.22 -3.99
C MET A 26 4.58 1.82 -2.93
N LEU A 27 4.61 0.55 -2.54
CA LEU A 27 5.60 0.04 -1.58
C LEU A 27 7.03 0.22 -2.09
N ASP A 28 7.29 -0.06 -3.36
CA ASP A 28 8.61 0.15 -3.98
C ASP A 28 9.01 1.61 -3.98
N SER A 29 8.06 2.52 -4.24
CA SER A 29 8.30 3.96 -4.17
C SER A 29 8.70 4.41 -2.77
N ILE A 30 8.03 3.89 -1.74
CA ILE A 30 8.38 4.13 -0.32
C ILE A 30 9.78 3.60 -0.04
N ASN A 31 10.05 2.37 -0.42
CA ASN A 31 11.32 1.70 -0.12
C ASN A 31 12.51 2.34 -0.86
N ARG A 32 12.34 2.84 -2.08
CA ARG A 32 13.37 3.64 -2.74
C ARG A 32 13.64 4.94 -2.00
N THR A 33 12.59 5.63 -1.54
CA THR A 33 12.76 6.85 -0.73
C THR A 33 13.52 6.55 0.56
N ARG A 34 13.17 5.48 1.26
CA ARG A 34 13.84 5.08 2.51
C ARG A 34 15.32 4.70 2.27
N ALA A 35 15.60 3.97 1.18
CA ALA A 35 16.98 3.62 0.82
C ALA A 35 17.87 4.86 0.57
N HIS A 36 17.34 5.92 -0.05
CA HIS A 36 18.03 7.21 -0.19
C HIS A 36 18.31 7.94 1.13
N HIS A 37 17.74 7.47 2.23
CA HIS A 37 17.94 7.99 3.58
C HIS A 37 18.55 6.94 4.51
N ASP A 38 19.20 5.91 3.97
CA ASP A 38 19.88 4.81 4.71
C ASP A 38 18.98 4.09 5.72
N LEU A 39 17.67 4.02 5.42
CA LEU A 39 16.66 3.39 6.26
C LEU A 39 16.31 1.98 5.79
N HIS A 40 16.02 1.10 6.74
CA HIS A 40 15.52 -0.25 6.43
C HIS A 40 14.28 -0.24 5.55
N ARG A 41 14.18 -1.25 4.68
CA ARG A 41 12.97 -1.47 3.87
C ARG A 41 11.77 -1.79 4.75
N ILE A 42 10.64 -1.26 4.38
CA ILE A 42 9.33 -1.65 4.90
C ILE A 42 8.89 -2.95 4.22
N ARG A 43 8.45 -3.93 5.01
CA ARG A 43 7.83 -5.17 4.51
C ARG A 43 6.31 -5.05 4.52
N LEU A 44 5.67 -5.64 3.51
CA LEU A 44 4.21 -5.64 3.42
C LEU A 44 3.59 -6.56 4.48
N ASN A 45 2.54 -6.07 5.14
CA ASN A 45 1.63 -6.89 5.92
C ASN A 45 0.30 -7.02 5.17
N LEU A 46 -0.05 -8.24 4.75
CA LEU A 46 -1.25 -8.47 3.93
C LEU A 46 -2.56 -8.24 4.69
N ARG A 47 -2.60 -8.57 5.99
CA ARG A 47 -3.80 -8.32 6.82
C ARG A 47 -4.06 -6.82 6.95
N LEU A 48 -3.03 -6.05 7.29
CA LEU A 48 -3.14 -4.60 7.39
C LEU A 48 -3.39 -3.94 6.01
N THR A 49 -2.89 -4.53 4.94
CA THR A 49 -3.17 -4.10 3.55
C THR A 49 -4.66 -4.20 3.21
N HIS A 50 -5.34 -5.23 3.70
CA HIS A 50 -6.78 -5.36 3.53
C HIS A 50 -7.53 -4.19 4.22
N ASP A 51 -7.13 -3.81 5.42
CA ASP A 51 -7.71 -2.67 6.14
C ASP A 51 -7.41 -1.35 5.44
N ALA A 52 -6.16 -1.14 5.02
CA ALA A 52 -5.75 0.04 4.26
C ALA A 52 -6.53 0.18 2.94
N ARG A 53 -6.76 -0.93 2.23
CA ARG A 53 -7.56 -0.92 1.00
C ARG A 53 -9.02 -0.59 1.27
N ARG A 54 -9.63 -1.14 2.32
CA ARG A 54 -10.99 -0.79 2.73
C ARG A 54 -11.09 0.70 3.07
N HIS A 55 -10.08 1.25 3.74
CA HIS A 55 -10.03 2.68 4.06
C HIS A 55 -9.96 3.53 2.79
N SER A 56 -9.08 3.19 1.83
CA SER A 56 -8.98 3.86 0.53
C SER A 56 -10.31 3.83 -0.24
N ASN A 57 -11.03 2.71 -0.21
CA ASN A 57 -12.36 2.61 -0.81
C ASN A 57 -13.38 3.55 -0.12
N ARG A 58 -13.36 3.63 1.22
CA ARG A 58 -14.26 4.55 1.95
C ARG A 58 -13.99 6.01 1.59
N MET A 59 -12.71 6.41 1.50
CA MET A 59 -12.34 7.76 1.06
C MET A 59 -12.80 8.03 -0.37
N ALA A 60 -12.60 7.08 -1.29
CA ALA A 60 -13.03 7.21 -2.68
C ALA A 60 -14.55 7.34 -2.81
N ASN A 61 -15.33 6.53 -2.08
CA ASN A 61 -16.79 6.57 -2.09
C ASN A 61 -17.36 7.86 -1.51
N ARG A 62 -16.69 8.42 -0.49
CA ARG A 62 -17.09 9.70 0.12
C ARG A 62 -16.55 10.93 -0.63
N GLY A 63 -15.58 10.73 -1.52
CA GLY A 63 -14.92 11.82 -2.24
C GLY A 63 -14.00 12.70 -1.40
N VAL A 64 -13.67 12.27 -0.16
CA VAL A 64 -12.95 13.06 0.86
C VAL A 64 -11.81 12.26 1.49
N LEU A 65 -10.68 12.94 1.78
CA LEU A 65 -9.56 12.36 2.54
C LEU A 65 -9.84 12.47 4.05
N PHE A 66 -9.64 11.37 4.76
CA PHE A 66 -9.69 11.33 6.22
C PHE A 66 -8.79 10.21 6.75
N HIS A 67 -8.35 10.34 7.99
CA HIS A 67 -7.55 9.31 8.66
C HIS A 67 -8.41 8.20 9.26
N THR A 68 -7.79 7.05 9.46
CA THR A 68 -8.39 5.93 10.20
C THR A 68 -8.61 6.33 11.64
N VAL A 69 -9.84 6.17 12.14
CA VAL A 69 -10.25 6.63 13.49
C VAL A 69 -9.45 5.95 14.60
N ASP A 70 -9.21 4.66 14.51
CA ASP A 70 -8.47 3.91 15.53
C ASP A 70 -7.41 3.02 14.87
N LEU A 71 -6.36 3.66 14.35
CA LEU A 71 -5.21 2.95 13.78
C LEU A 71 -4.49 2.14 14.86
N ALA A 72 -4.42 2.65 16.09
CA ALA A 72 -3.79 1.95 17.21
C ALA A 72 -4.41 0.57 17.44
N ALA A 73 -5.74 0.46 17.47
CA ALA A 73 -6.42 -0.82 17.61
C ALA A 73 -6.12 -1.78 16.45
N LEU A 74 -6.03 -1.27 15.22
CA LEU A 74 -5.69 -2.10 14.07
C LEU A 74 -4.29 -2.69 14.11
N VAL A 75 -3.30 -1.95 14.64
CA VAL A 75 -1.90 -2.39 14.66
C VAL A 75 -1.53 -3.12 15.96
N ARG A 76 -2.28 -2.96 17.03
CA ARG A 76 -2.05 -3.66 18.32
C ARG A 76 -1.99 -5.18 18.16
N ARG A 77 -2.77 -5.75 17.25
CA ARG A 77 -2.75 -7.20 16.93
C ARG A 77 -1.43 -7.70 16.31
N PHE A 78 -0.48 -6.81 16.05
CA PHE A 78 0.85 -7.11 15.52
C PHE A 78 1.95 -6.73 16.51
N ASP A 79 1.60 -6.52 17.80
CA ASP A 79 2.52 -6.10 18.87
C ASP A 79 3.30 -4.81 18.54
N ALA A 80 2.65 -3.92 17.77
CA ALA A 80 3.25 -2.67 17.34
C ALA A 80 3.46 -1.70 18.52
N THR A 81 4.66 -1.14 18.60
CA THR A 81 5.03 -0.12 19.58
C THR A 81 5.03 1.29 19.00
N SER A 82 5.06 1.41 17.69
CA SER A 82 4.96 2.67 16.96
C SER A 82 4.13 2.50 15.69
N TRP A 83 3.35 3.51 15.34
CA TRP A 83 2.50 3.49 14.14
C TRP A 83 2.26 4.87 13.58
N GLY A 84 1.78 4.92 12.34
CA GLY A 84 1.39 6.13 11.64
C GLY A 84 0.68 5.83 10.34
N GLU A 85 0.03 6.84 9.79
CA GLU A 85 -0.72 6.71 8.56
C GLU A 85 -0.45 7.87 7.62
N ASN A 86 -0.30 7.56 6.33
CA ASN A 86 -0.35 8.54 5.26
C ASN A 86 -1.53 8.23 4.35
N VAL A 87 -2.32 9.25 4.04
CA VAL A 87 -3.38 9.19 3.04
C VAL A 87 -3.14 10.20 1.93
N ALA A 88 -3.59 9.90 0.72
CA ALA A 88 -3.51 10.83 -0.41
C ALA A 88 -4.54 10.53 -1.50
N LYS A 89 -4.85 11.56 -2.29
CA LYS A 89 -5.52 11.47 -3.59
C LYS A 89 -4.65 12.14 -4.63
N ALA A 90 -4.28 11.41 -5.69
CA ALA A 90 -3.49 11.95 -6.79
C ALA A 90 -3.65 11.10 -8.06
N GLY A 91 -3.26 11.63 -9.22
CA GLY A 91 -3.35 10.89 -10.49
C GLY A 91 -2.31 9.78 -10.64
N THR A 92 -1.15 9.89 -9.95
CA THR A 92 -0.04 8.94 -10.07
C THR A 92 0.66 8.70 -8.72
N ILE A 93 1.32 7.54 -8.58
CA ILE A 93 2.14 7.20 -7.41
C ILE A 93 3.29 8.21 -7.22
N ARG A 94 3.91 8.67 -8.31
CA ARG A 94 4.95 9.69 -8.25
C ARG A 94 4.42 11.00 -7.62
N ARG A 95 3.20 11.39 -7.96
CA ARG A 95 2.55 12.57 -7.37
C ARG A 95 2.23 12.36 -5.89
N VAL A 96 1.71 11.18 -5.50
CA VAL A 96 1.50 10.81 -4.09
C VAL A 96 2.80 10.97 -3.29
N LYS A 97 3.90 10.35 -3.77
CA LYS A 97 5.21 10.47 -3.11
C LYS A 97 5.64 11.94 -2.95
N ARG A 98 5.49 12.75 -4.01
CA ARG A 98 5.87 14.17 -3.97
C ARG A 98 5.06 14.94 -2.92
N LEU A 99 3.75 14.73 -2.87
CA LEU A 99 2.89 15.34 -1.86
C LEU A 99 3.32 14.98 -0.44
N TRP A 100 3.61 13.71 -0.18
CA TRP A 100 4.03 13.25 1.14
C TRP A 100 5.43 13.76 1.52
N MET A 101 6.37 13.77 0.59
CA MET A 101 7.71 14.31 0.87
C MET A 101 7.71 15.83 1.09
N GLY A 102 6.77 16.55 0.50
CA GLY A 102 6.59 18.00 0.70
C GLY A 102 5.82 18.38 1.97
N SER A 103 5.25 17.40 2.69
CA SER A 103 4.49 17.63 3.93
C SER A 103 5.30 17.11 5.13
N PRO A 104 5.64 17.95 6.11
CA PRO A 104 6.47 17.53 7.25
C PRO A 104 5.94 16.30 7.99
N ALA A 105 4.64 16.23 8.28
CA ALA A 105 4.04 15.10 8.98
C ALA A 105 4.07 13.81 8.15
N HIS A 106 3.70 13.87 6.87
CA HIS A 106 3.74 12.71 5.98
C HIS A 106 5.18 12.24 5.71
N ARG A 107 6.11 13.19 5.54
CA ARG A 107 7.53 12.90 5.38
C ARG A 107 8.10 12.21 6.61
N ALA A 108 7.73 12.66 7.81
CA ALA A 108 8.15 12.04 9.07
C ALA A 108 7.72 10.55 9.12
N ASN A 109 6.49 10.22 8.70
CA ASN A 109 6.04 8.83 8.61
C ASN A 109 6.84 8.01 7.58
N LEU A 110 7.13 8.56 6.39
CA LEU A 110 7.93 7.86 5.38
C LEU A 110 9.35 7.53 5.88
N LEU A 111 9.94 8.42 6.67
CA LEU A 111 11.34 8.36 7.10
C LEU A 111 11.51 7.87 8.55
N ARG A 112 10.45 7.46 9.23
CA ARG A 112 10.57 6.97 10.60
C ARG A 112 11.37 5.67 10.65
N SER A 113 12.45 5.68 11.43
CA SER A 113 13.40 4.56 11.51
C SER A 113 12.83 3.35 12.24
N SER A 114 11.87 3.53 13.17
CA SER A 114 11.24 2.43 13.91
C SER A 114 10.29 1.60 13.06
N TYR A 115 9.76 2.13 11.95
CA TYR A 115 8.82 1.37 11.12
C TYR A 115 9.51 0.23 10.36
N ARG A 116 8.90 -0.95 10.39
CA ARG A 116 9.39 -2.18 9.73
C ARG A 116 8.38 -2.75 8.75
N ARG A 117 7.10 -2.50 8.98
CA ARG A 117 5.99 -3.08 8.20
C ARG A 117 4.96 -2.03 7.83
N ALA A 118 4.21 -2.31 6.77
CA ALA A 118 3.06 -1.49 6.41
C ALA A 118 1.95 -2.30 5.73
N GLY A 119 0.72 -1.83 5.93
CA GLY A 119 -0.41 -2.12 5.06
C GLY A 119 -0.51 -1.05 3.99
N VAL A 120 -0.67 -1.45 2.73
CA VAL A 120 -0.72 -0.53 1.59
C VAL A 120 -2.01 -0.73 0.80
N GLY A 121 -2.92 0.23 0.89
CA GLY A 121 -4.16 0.30 0.12
C GLY A 121 -4.04 1.32 -1.01
N VAL A 122 -4.26 0.87 -2.24
CA VAL A 122 -4.34 1.76 -3.41
C VAL A 122 -5.55 1.33 -4.24
N VAL A 123 -6.47 2.24 -4.46
CA VAL A 123 -7.63 2.05 -5.34
C VAL A 123 -7.67 3.15 -6.38
N ARG A 124 -8.12 2.80 -7.60
CA ARG A 124 -8.30 3.76 -8.69
C ARG A 124 -9.78 3.97 -8.92
N VAL A 125 -10.24 5.20 -8.79
CA VAL A 125 -11.62 5.60 -9.04
C VAL A 125 -11.63 6.86 -9.89
N ARG A 126 -12.30 6.82 -11.05
CA ARG A 126 -12.44 7.96 -11.98
C ARG A 126 -11.09 8.62 -12.31
N GLY A 127 -10.06 7.80 -12.59
CA GLY A 127 -8.71 8.28 -12.94
C GLY A 127 -7.83 8.67 -11.75
N TRP A 128 -8.39 8.80 -10.54
CA TRP A 128 -7.66 9.16 -9.32
C TRP A 128 -7.27 7.93 -8.50
N LEU A 129 -6.04 7.96 -7.99
CA LEU A 129 -5.59 7.04 -6.95
C LEU A 129 -5.99 7.58 -5.59
N TRP A 130 -6.63 6.74 -4.80
CA TRP A 130 -6.89 6.94 -3.39
C TRP A 130 -5.98 5.98 -2.63
N VAL A 131 -5.13 6.53 -1.78
CA VAL A 131 -4.03 5.79 -1.17
C VAL A 131 -4.09 5.90 0.34
N THR A 132 -3.92 4.76 1.01
CA THR A 132 -3.70 4.65 2.45
C THR A 132 -2.47 3.80 2.69
N VAL A 133 -1.53 4.30 3.47
CA VAL A 133 -0.41 3.50 3.97
C VAL A 133 -0.39 3.59 5.49
N MET A 134 -0.57 2.44 6.13
CA MET A 134 -0.55 2.26 7.57
C MET A 134 0.79 1.64 7.96
N PHE A 135 1.65 2.39 8.61
CA PHE A 135 2.96 1.96 9.05
C PHE A 135 2.94 1.45 10.49
N TYR A 136 3.85 0.52 10.82
CA TYR A 136 4.13 0.13 12.20
C TYR A 136 5.52 -0.49 12.38
N GLY A 137 5.98 -0.51 13.67
CA GLY A 137 7.21 -1.15 14.12
C GLY A 137 7.21 -1.43 15.60
#